data_1d5a8051efd7ad307b96ab83076ccf03
#
_entry.id   1d5a8051efd7ad307b96ab83076ccf03
#
_cell.length_a   1.000
_cell.length_b   1.000
_cell.length_c   1.000
_cell.angle_alpha   90.00
_cell.angle_beta   90.00
_cell.angle_gamma   90.00
#
_symmetry.space_group_name_H-M   'P 1'
#
loop_
_entity.id
_entity.type
_entity.pdbx_description
1 polymer ?
#
loop_
_entity_poly.entity_id
_entity_poly.type
_entity_poly.pdbx_seq_one_letter_code
_entity_poly.pdbx_strand_id
1 'polypeptide(L)'
;VTDRYELLGVRIVADGGTFSDGEQHLLPVLSDKEYITETLAMPVRGEETRTFSLDSLFNGNSRTATDRRLTVEFTGNPAWYTVQALPVLSEPSTDNAISWATAFYANTLAGYIANSQPRIKAVFDSWRLSGGTKETFLSRLEQNQNVKNILLGESPWLLEATTEAEQQQRIATLFDVNQLNYRNMASLLKLKELQGEDGAWSWLGGMSGNRYVTGYITGLLVRLSLLTDKALPEEVAMMKAKAFDYLNKEALKEYRAIRKAEKNGTKITVLSDATMEYMYLVSLGSVKLSGEYAKAFGYFLTCLLYTSPSPRDR
;
A
#
# COMPACT_ATOMS: atom_id res chain seq x y z
N VAL A 1 18.23 28.45 21.89
CA VAL A 1 17.09 28.40 20.96
C VAL A 1 15.93 27.85 21.74
N THR A 2 14.79 28.52 21.71
CA THR A 2 13.59 28.10 22.43
C THR A 2 12.57 27.57 21.40
N ASP A 3 11.73 26.66 21.81
CA ASP A 3 10.62 26.06 21.06
C ASP A 3 9.55 27.04 20.53
N ARG A 4 9.78 28.35 20.74
CA ARG A 4 8.90 29.43 20.24
C ARG A 4 9.14 29.81 18.78
N TYR A 5 10.24 29.38 18.19
CA TYR A 5 10.63 29.75 16.84
C TYR A 5 10.79 28.51 15.97
N GLU A 6 10.10 28.49 14.85
CA GLU A 6 10.16 27.39 13.89
C GLU A 6 11.35 27.50 12.91
N LEU A 7 11.90 28.69 12.78
CA LEU A 7 13.00 28.99 11.87
C LEU A 7 14.03 29.92 12.55
N LEU A 8 15.28 29.59 12.40
CA LEU A 8 16.42 30.38 12.81
C LEU A 8 17.10 30.96 11.56
N GLY A 9 17.08 32.28 11.41
CA GLY A 9 17.86 32.98 10.39
C GLY A 9 19.30 33.19 10.87
N VAL A 10 20.26 32.59 10.20
CA VAL A 10 21.70 32.83 10.44
C VAL A 10 22.22 33.68 9.29
N ARG A 11 22.68 34.88 9.60
CA ARG A 11 23.33 35.76 8.64
C ARG A 11 24.78 35.93 9.02
N ILE A 12 25.66 35.55 8.10
CA ILE A 12 27.10 35.71 8.24
C ILE A 12 27.54 36.80 7.27
N VAL A 13 28.21 37.79 7.76
CA VAL A 13 28.76 38.90 6.95
C VAL A 13 30.29 38.96 7.19
N ALA A 14 31.06 38.88 6.13
CA ALA A 14 32.47 39.16 6.13
C ALA A 14 32.73 40.54 5.58
N ASP A 15 33.39 41.40 6.35
CA ASP A 15 33.70 42.76 5.95
C ASP A 15 35.24 42.91 5.87
N GLY A 16 35.73 43.17 4.66
CA GLY A 16 37.17 43.39 4.36
C GLY A 16 37.52 44.86 4.13
N GLY A 17 36.66 45.78 4.55
CA GLY A 17 36.84 47.25 4.43
C GLY A 17 36.38 47.82 3.10
N THR A 18 36.97 47.41 1.99
CA THR A 18 36.56 47.83 0.63
C THR A 18 35.63 46.82 -0.05
N PHE A 19 35.54 45.63 0.46
CA PHE A 19 34.69 44.55 -0.05
C PHE A 19 33.97 43.88 1.12
N SER A 20 32.69 43.62 0.96
CA SER A 20 31.90 42.84 1.91
C SER A 20 31.16 41.75 1.16
N ASP A 21 31.10 40.58 1.78
CA ASP A 21 30.31 39.46 1.29
C ASP A 21 29.45 38.87 2.45
N GLY A 22 28.35 38.27 2.15
CA GLY A 22 27.46 37.76 3.18
C GLY A 22 26.51 36.72 2.69
N GLU A 23 26.30 35.73 3.53
CA GLU A 23 25.34 34.65 3.31
C GLU A 23 24.26 34.65 4.39
N GLN A 24 23.07 34.29 4.01
CA GLN A 24 21.96 34.10 4.95
C GLN A 24 21.36 32.71 4.76
N HIS A 25 21.33 31.94 5.84
CA HIS A 25 20.75 30.61 5.87
C HIS A 25 19.55 30.61 6.83
N LEU A 26 18.49 29.92 6.43
CA LEU A 26 17.34 29.61 7.26
C LEU A 26 17.47 28.17 7.75
N LEU A 27 17.63 28.00 9.05
CA LEU A 27 17.73 26.71 9.68
C LEU A 27 16.40 26.37 10.36
N PRO A 28 15.78 25.23 10.10
CA PRO A 28 14.59 24.80 10.82
C PRO A 28 14.97 24.49 12.28
N VAL A 29 14.14 24.96 13.21
CA VAL A 29 14.23 24.60 14.62
C VAL A 29 13.29 23.44 14.88
N LEU A 30 13.86 22.25 15.04
CA LEU A 30 13.08 21.05 15.34
C LEU A 30 12.92 20.90 16.84
N SER A 31 11.76 20.34 17.23
CA SER A 31 11.51 19.96 18.62
C SER A 31 12.43 18.77 19.00
N ASP A 32 12.92 18.75 20.22
CA ASP A 32 13.60 17.59 20.82
C ASP A 32 12.62 16.53 21.32
N LYS A 33 11.32 16.72 21.05
CA LYS A 33 10.25 15.80 21.42
C LYS A 33 9.94 14.86 20.27
N GLU A 34 9.80 13.60 20.61
CA GLU A 34 9.33 12.54 19.71
C GLU A 34 7.85 12.27 19.97
N TYR A 35 7.09 12.09 18.89
CA TYR A 35 5.68 11.74 18.97
C TYR A 35 5.55 10.21 19.03
N ILE A 36 5.02 9.70 20.14
CA ILE A 36 4.79 8.27 20.31
C ILE A 36 3.31 7.98 20.07
N THR A 37 3.01 7.20 19.04
CA THR A 37 1.66 6.74 18.75
C THR A 37 1.53 5.26 19.12
N GLU A 38 0.56 4.96 19.98
CA GLU A 38 0.19 3.60 20.30
C GLU A 38 -1.22 3.32 19.78
N THR A 39 -1.39 2.18 19.13
CA THR A 39 -2.67 1.73 18.59
C THR A 39 -3.12 0.45 19.27
N LEU A 40 -4.37 0.42 19.71
CA LEU A 40 -5.00 -0.77 20.25
C LEU A 40 -6.24 -1.11 19.44
N ALA A 41 -6.22 -2.25 18.75
CA ALA A 41 -7.41 -2.78 18.08
C ALA A 41 -8.40 -3.32 19.13
N MET A 42 -9.65 -2.85 19.06
CA MET A 42 -10.71 -3.19 20.01
C MET A 42 -11.86 -3.94 19.29
N PRO A 43 -11.64 -5.19 18.83
CA PRO A 43 -12.69 -5.92 18.13
C PRO A 43 -13.78 -6.37 19.11
N VAL A 44 -15.03 -6.02 18.78
CA VAL A 44 -16.24 -6.48 19.50
C VAL A 44 -17.16 -7.14 18.49
N ARG A 45 -17.67 -8.34 18.81
CA ARG A 45 -18.53 -9.12 17.89
C ARG A 45 -19.84 -9.45 18.58
N GLY A 46 -20.95 -9.07 17.91
CA GLY A 46 -22.29 -9.32 18.43
C GLY A 46 -22.57 -8.57 19.75
N GLU A 47 -23.38 -9.18 20.61
CA GLU A 47 -23.78 -8.61 21.89
C GLU A 47 -22.79 -9.03 22.99
N GLU A 48 -21.56 -8.53 22.91
CA GLU A 48 -20.55 -8.79 23.95
C GLU A 48 -20.04 -7.48 24.55
N THR A 49 -19.60 -7.56 25.81
CA THR A 49 -18.88 -6.47 26.49
C THR A 49 -17.44 -6.86 26.67
N ARG A 50 -16.53 -6.02 26.22
CA ARG A 50 -15.08 -6.19 26.42
C ARG A 50 -14.47 -4.96 27.07
N THR A 51 -13.51 -5.18 27.94
CA THR A 51 -12.71 -4.11 28.54
C THR A 51 -11.34 -4.10 27.88
N PHE A 52 -10.88 -2.93 27.48
CA PHE A 52 -9.58 -2.70 26.90
C PHE A 52 -8.83 -1.67 27.73
N SER A 53 -7.51 -1.80 27.85
CA SER A 53 -6.65 -0.89 28.59
C SER A 53 -5.47 -0.45 27.75
N LEU A 54 -5.15 0.84 27.81
CA LEU A 54 -3.96 1.47 27.25
C LEU A 54 -3.07 1.94 28.40
N ASP A 55 -2.43 1.00 29.08
CA ASP A 55 -1.68 1.27 30.33
C ASP A 55 -0.52 2.22 30.10
N SER A 56 0.16 2.16 28.97
CA SER A 56 1.24 3.06 28.61
C SER A 56 0.80 4.53 28.50
N LEU A 57 -0.42 4.78 28.00
CA LEU A 57 -0.97 6.13 27.89
C LEU A 57 -1.37 6.70 29.27
N PHE A 58 -1.98 5.88 30.14
CA PHE A 58 -2.57 6.34 31.41
C PHE A 58 -1.64 6.14 32.59
N ASN A 59 -0.88 5.05 32.63
CA ASN A 59 -0.05 4.63 33.74
C ASN A 59 1.45 4.74 33.48
N GLY A 60 1.84 5.25 32.28
CA GLY A 60 3.24 5.43 31.94
C GLY A 60 3.96 6.40 32.85
N ASN A 61 5.05 5.96 33.47
CA ASN A 61 5.89 6.75 34.38
C ASN A 61 6.88 7.67 33.67
N SER A 62 6.61 8.08 32.44
CA SER A 62 7.49 9.01 31.73
C SER A 62 7.45 10.39 32.38
N ARG A 63 8.61 10.88 32.83
CA ARG A 63 8.79 12.23 33.35
C ARG A 63 8.80 13.31 32.29
N THR A 64 8.99 12.92 31.04
CA THR A 64 9.17 13.83 29.89
C THR A 64 7.96 13.85 28.96
N ALA A 65 7.00 12.94 29.12
CA ALA A 65 5.81 12.90 28.28
C ALA A 65 4.86 14.07 28.63
N THR A 66 4.54 14.86 27.58
CA THR A 66 3.57 15.96 27.63
C THR A 66 2.50 15.73 26.57
N ASP A 67 1.42 16.51 26.62
CA ASP A 67 0.42 16.60 25.55
C ASP A 67 -0.20 15.24 25.13
N ARG A 68 -0.65 14.46 26.10
CA ARG A 68 -1.30 13.17 25.88
C ARG A 68 -2.66 13.37 25.20
N ARG A 69 -2.89 12.58 24.13
CA ARG A 69 -4.16 12.57 23.39
C ARG A 69 -4.67 11.14 23.27
N LEU A 70 -5.93 10.91 23.55
CA LEU A 70 -6.63 9.67 23.26
C LEU A 70 -7.64 9.93 22.13
N THR A 71 -7.56 9.14 21.08
CA THR A 71 -8.55 9.10 20.01
C THR A 71 -9.18 7.73 19.97
N VAL A 72 -10.51 7.65 20.03
CA VAL A 72 -11.27 6.42 19.90
C VAL A 72 -12.07 6.48 18.61
N GLU A 73 -11.77 5.55 17.70
CA GLU A 73 -12.48 5.43 16.42
C GLU A 73 -13.42 4.22 16.48
N PHE A 74 -14.68 4.44 16.15
CA PHE A 74 -15.68 3.38 16.06
C PHE A 74 -16.15 3.19 14.63
N THR A 75 -16.09 1.95 14.16
CA THR A 75 -16.57 1.58 12.83
C THR A 75 -17.48 0.36 12.93
N GLY A 76 -18.75 0.55 12.63
CA GLY A 76 -19.74 -0.54 12.62
C GLY A 76 -19.63 -1.47 11.41
N ASN A 77 -18.98 -1.03 10.33
CA ASN A 77 -18.73 -1.82 9.13
C ASN A 77 -17.24 -1.88 8.79
N PRO A 78 -16.59 -3.05 8.93
CA PRO A 78 -15.15 -3.19 8.64
C PRO A 78 -14.74 -2.79 7.21
N ALA A 79 -15.65 -2.86 6.23
CA ALA A 79 -15.39 -2.41 4.86
C ALA A 79 -15.03 -0.91 4.78
N TRP A 80 -15.47 -0.12 5.76
CA TRP A 80 -15.14 1.30 5.83
C TRP A 80 -13.64 1.56 6.00
N TYR A 81 -12.93 0.71 6.75
CA TYR A 81 -11.47 0.81 6.85
C TYR A 81 -10.78 0.65 5.51
N THR A 82 -11.32 -0.21 4.63
CA THR A 82 -10.82 -0.34 3.26
C THR A 82 -10.97 0.97 2.49
N VAL A 83 -12.13 1.61 2.59
CA VAL A 83 -12.38 2.91 1.93
C VAL A 83 -11.44 4.00 2.45
N GLN A 84 -11.21 4.04 3.75
CA GLN A 84 -10.28 4.99 4.38
C GLN A 84 -8.81 4.76 3.98
N ALA A 85 -8.42 3.53 3.68
CA ALA A 85 -7.06 3.19 3.23
C ALA A 85 -6.82 3.54 1.75
N LEU A 86 -7.87 3.60 0.92
CA LEU A 86 -7.72 3.83 -0.53
C LEU A 86 -6.95 5.10 -0.89
N PRO A 87 -7.16 6.28 -0.24
CA PRO A 87 -6.42 7.49 -0.57
C PRO A 87 -4.90 7.34 -0.41
N VAL A 88 -4.47 6.67 0.66
CA VAL A 88 -3.05 6.43 0.92
C VAL A 88 -2.44 5.49 -0.12
N LEU A 89 -3.20 4.47 -0.53
CA LEU A 89 -2.77 3.48 -1.51
C LEU A 89 -2.92 3.95 -2.96
N SER A 90 -3.64 5.04 -3.21
CA SER A 90 -3.95 5.53 -4.56
C SER A 90 -2.77 6.17 -5.29
N GLU A 91 -1.73 6.52 -4.56
CA GLU A 91 -0.49 7.09 -5.09
C GLU A 91 0.68 6.14 -4.77
N PRO A 92 1.58 5.91 -5.73
CA PRO A 92 2.71 5.03 -5.48
C PRO A 92 3.65 5.68 -4.45
N SER A 93 3.96 4.97 -3.38
CA SER A 93 4.88 5.45 -2.35
C SER A 93 6.33 5.50 -2.83
N THR A 94 6.66 4.66 -3.80
CA THR A 94 8.00 4.54 -4.41
C THR A 94 7.84 4.13 -5.87
N ASP A 95 8.84 4.43 -6.72
CA ASP A 95 8.81 4.06 -8.14
C ASP A 95 9.22 2.59 -8.36
N ASN A 96 8.40 1.67 -7.82
CA ASN A 96 8.57 0.23 -8.01
C ASN A 96 7.27 -0.44 -8.46
N ALA A 97 7.38 -1.64 -9.04
CA ALA A 97 6.25 -2.33 -9.63
C ALA A 97 5.12 -2.64 -8.63
N ILE A 98 5.44 -2.95 -7.37
CA ILE A 98 4.44 -3.24 -6.33
C ILE A 98 3.67 -1.99 -5.95
N SER A 99 4.35 -0.84 -5.78
CA SER A 99 3.70 0.44 -5.46
C SER A 99 2.76 0.88 -6.58
N TRP A 100 3.17 0.75 -7.85
CA TRP A 100 2.33 1.06 -8.99
C TRP A 100 1.14 0.11 -9.12
N ALA A 101 1.34 -1.19 -8.87
CA ALA A 101 0.25 -2.16 -8.85
C ALA A 101 -0.76 -1.89 -7.73
N THR A 102 -0.28 -1.50 -6.55
CA THR A 102 -1.12 -1.14 -5.41
C THR A 102 -1.94 0.11 -5.72
N ALA A 103 -1.30 1.13 -6.32
CA ALA A 103 -1.99 2.35 -6.75
C ALA A 103 -3.07 2.05 -7.81
N PHE A 104 -2.75 1.23 -8.81
CA PHE A 104 -3.73 0.78 -9.81
C PHE A 104 -4.90 0.04 -9.17
N TYR A 105 -4.62 -0.88 -8.24
CA TYR A 105 -5.64 -1.61 -7.51
C TYR A 105 -6.57 -0.68 -6.72
N ALA A 106 -6.00 0.24 -5.94
CA ALA A 106 -6.76 1.17 -5.11
C ALA A 106 -7.64 2.11 -5.94
N ASN A 107 -7.08 2.71 -7.00
CA ASN A 107 -7.81 3.63 -7.87
C ASN A 107 -8.94 2.91 -8.66
N THR A 108 -8.69 1.70 -9.16
CA THR A 108 -9.71 0.93 -9.87
C THR A 108 -10.84 0.52 -8.93
N LEU A 109 -10.50 0.08 -7.71
CA LEU A 109 -11.50 -0.28 -6.70
C LEU A 109 -12.33 0.94 -6.27
N ALA A 110 -11.68 2.10 -6.08
CA ALA A 110 -12.37 3.35 -5.79
C ALA A 110 -13.35 3.74 -6.91
N GLY A 111 -12.91 3.66 -8.17
CA GLY A 111 -13.75 3.91 -9.33
C GLY A 111 -14.95 2.96 -9.40
N TYR A 112 -14.75 1.68 -9.12
CA TYR A 112 -15.83 0.70 -9.06
C TYR A 112 -16.84 1.03 -7.95
N ILE A 113 -16.39 1.34 -6.75
CA ILE A 113 -17.24 1.74 -5.61
C ILE A 113 -18.06 2.99 -5.98
N ALA A 114 -17.42 4.02 -6.53
CA ALA A 114 -18.08 5.27 -6.92
C ALA A 114 -19.19 5.05 -7.96
N ASN A 115 -18.94 4.15 -8.93
CA ASN A 115 -19.88 3.89 -10.01
C ASN A 115 -21.01 2.92 -9.61
N SER A 116 -20.74 1.98 -8.69
CA SER A 116 -21.72 0.97 -8.26
C SER A 116 -22.73 1.51 -7.25
N GLN A 117 -22.40 2.59 -6.53
CA GLN A 117 -23.21 3.13 -5.44
C GLN A 117 -23.42 4.66 -5.57
N PRO A 118 -24.42 5.12 -6.34
CA PRO A 118 -24.66 6.55 -6.56
C PRO A 118 -24.88 7.36 -5.26
N ARG A 119 -25.41 6.73 -4.21
CA ARG A 119 -25.59 7.38 -2.90
C ARG A 119 -24.25 7.67 -2.22
N ILE A 120 -23.29 6.75 -2.33
CA ILE A 120 -21.92 6.95 -1.78
C ILE A 120 -21.25 8.09 -2.53
N LYS A 121 -21.37 8.14 -3.86
CA LYS A 121 -20.86 9.24 -4.66
C LYS A 121 -21.43 10.59 -4.22
N ALA A 122 -22.75 10.66 -4.00
CA ALA A 122 -23.39 11.90 -3.53
C ALA A 122 -22.87 12.36 -2.16
N VAL A 123 -22.56 11.44 -1.25
CA VAL A 123 -21.93 11.76 0.05
C VAL A 123 -20.54 12.33 -0.17
N PHE A 124 -19.70 11.70 -1.00
CA PHE A 124 -18.35 12.19 -1.28
C PHE A 124 -18.38 13.54 -2.01
N ASP A 125 -19.28 13.75 -2.93
CA ASP A 125 -19.49 15.04 -3.58
C ASP A 125 -19.91 16.11 -2.57
N SER A 126 -20.77 15.78 -1.59
CA SER A 126 -21.15 16.71 -0.52
C SER A 126 -19.97 17.07 0.39
N TRP A 127 -19.11 16.11 0.73
CA TRP A 127 -17.89 16.38 1.50
C TRP A 127 -16.90 17.27 0.74
N ARG A 128 -16.78 17.08 -0.58
CA ARG A 128 -15.94 17.95 -1.42
C ARG A 128 -16.45 19.38 -1.45
N LEU A 129 -17.77 19.57 -1.47
CA LEU A 129 -18.39 20.89 -1.49
C LEU A 129 -18.40 21.58 -0.10
N SER A 130 -18.50 20.80 0.96
CA SER A 130 -18.51 21.29 2.35
C SER A 130 -17.12 21.43 2.96
N GLY A 131 -16.09 20.93 2.27
CA GLY A 131 -14.69 21.07 2.66
C GLY A 131 -14.34 22.53 2.86
N GLY A 132 -14.31 22.92 4.12
CA GLY A 132 -14.05 24.27 4.56
C GLY A 132 -12.78 24.85 3.95
N THR A 133 -12.79 26.14 3.80
CA THR A 133 -11.70 27.00 3.35
C THR A 133 -10.33 26.46 3.75
N LYS A 134 -9.54 26.12 2.73
CA LYS A 134 -8.13 25.70 2.81
C LYS A 134 -7.21 26.76 3.42
N GLU A 135 -7.65 27.50 4.40
CA GLU A 135 -6.83 28.53 5.05
C GLU A 135 -6.18 28.06 6.33
N THR A 136 -5.96 26.78 6.45
CA THR A 136 -5.24 26.24 7.58
C THR A 136 -3.83 25.83 7.22
N PHE A 137 -2.93 26.07 8.11
CA PHE A 137 -1.55 25.63 8.33
C PHE A 137 -0.73 25.13 7.11
N LEU A 138 -1.31 24.28 6.24
CA LEU A 138 -0.66 23.78 5.02
C LEU A 138 -0.42 24.88 3.97
N SER A 139 -1.26 25.91 3.88
CA SER A 139 -1.09 26.98 2.88
C SER A 139 0.15 27.85 3.14
N ARG A 140 0.54 28.02 4.39
CA ARG A 140 1.79 28.73 4.76
C ARG A 140 3.02 27.87 4.55
N LEU A 141 2.90 26.54 4.73
CA LEU A 141 3.94 25.55 4.46
C LEU A 141 4.13 25.30 2.95
N GLU A 142 3.04 25.35 2.18
CA GLU A 142 3.09 25.19 0.71
C GLU A 142 3.79 26.36 0.02
N GLN A 143 3.80 27.55 0.61
CA GLN A 143 4.52 28.70 0.07
C GLN A 143 6.04 28.59 0.21
N ASN A 144 6.54 27.67 1.05
CA ASN A 144 7.98 27.45 1.21
C ASN A 144 8.33 25.99 0.96
N GLN A 145 8.59 25.66 -0.32
CA GLN A 145 8.87 24.28 -0.77
C GLN A 145 10.04 23.60 -0.04
N ASN A 146 11.03 24.38 0.42
CA ASN A 146 12.19 23.85 1.13
C ASN A 146 11.80 23.39 2.55
N VAL A 147 10.94 24.14 3.23
CA VAL A 147 10.43 23.78 4.56
C VAL A 147 9.48 22.58 4.47
N LYS A 148 8.66 22.53 3.40
CA LYS A 148 7.77 21.41 3.12
C LYS A 148 8.54 20.09 2.96
N ASN A 149 9.60 20.10 2.18
CA ASN A 149 10.40 18.90 1.92
C ASN A 149 11.14 18.39 3.18
N ILE A 150 11.63 19.30 4.02
CA ILE A 150 12.29 18.96 5.29
C ILE A 150 11.27 18.41 6.30
N LEU A 151 10.14 19.08 6.47
CA LEU A 151 9.09 18.64 7.39
C LEU A 151 8.43 17.33 6.98
N LEU A 152 8.24 17.09 5.68
CA LEU A 152 7.70 15.83 5.17
C LEU A 152 8.71 14.67 5.28
N GLY A 153 10.01 14.95 5.16
CA GLY A 153 11.06 13.93 5.29
C GLY A 153 11.34 13.53 6.74
N GLU A 154 11.24 14.48 7.68
CA GLU A 154 11.65 14.24 9.07
C GLU A 154 10.48 14.10 10.07
N SER A 155 9.24 14.39 9.62
CA SER A 155 8.06 14.33 10.47
C SER A 155 6.89 13.59 9.81
N PRO A 156 7.01 12.28 9.55
CA PRO A 156 5.93 11.47 8.95
C PRO A 156 4.61 11.54 9.75
N TRP A 157 4.69 11.71 11.06
CA TRP A 157 3.57 11.81 11.98
C TRP A 157 2.72 13.09 11.79
N LEU A 158 3.27 14.14 11.20
CA LEU A 158 2.48 15.33 10.83
C LEU A 158 1.46 15.01 9.73
N LEU A 159 1.71 13.94 8.96
CA LEU A 159 0.78 13.38 7.98
C LEU A 159 -0.31 12.52 8.63
N GLU A 160 -0.03 11.93 9.79
CA GLU A 160 -0.96 11.05 10.51
C GLU A 160 -1.92 11.81 11.44
N ALA A 161 -1.57 13.03 11.84
CA ALA A 161 -2.39 13.89 12.69
C ALA A 161 -3.55 14.58 11.94
N THR A 162 -4.11 13.92 10.93
CA THR A 162 -5.21 14.46 10.14
C THR A 162 -6.50 14.46 10.95
N THR A 163 -7.20 15.58 10.91
CA THR A 163 -8.55 15.69 11.47
C THR A 163 -9.53 14.84 10.64
N GLU A 164 -10.67 14.45 11.24
CA GLU A 164 -11.74 13.74 10.52
C GLU A 164 -12.15 14.46 9.24
N ALA A 165 -12.18 15.80 9.26
CA ALA A 165 -12.48 16.62 8.09
C ALA A 165 -11.45 16.44 6.97
N GLU A 166 -10.16 16.33 7.30
CA GLU A 166 -9.10 16.08 6.31
C GLU A 166 -9.18 14.67 5.73
N GLN A 167 -9.51 13.67 6.54
CA GLN A 167 -9.75 12.31 6.05
C GLN A 167 -10.92 12.27 5.08
N GLN A 168 -12.04 12.91 5.42
CA GLN A 168 -13.20 13.04 4.55
C GLN A 168 -12.86 13.75 3.24
N GLN A 169 -12.05 14.81 3.30
CA GLN A 169 -11.62 15.54 2.11
C GLN A 169 -10.68 14.71 1.22
N ARG A 170 -9.76 13.94 1.80
CA ARG A 170 -8.89 13.01 1.04
C ARG A 170 -9.70 11.93 0.33
N ILE A 171 -10.68 11.35 1.03
CA ILE A 171 -11.62 10.40 0.44
C ILE A 171 -12.40 11.07 -0.69
N ALA A 172 -12.96 12.24 -0.47
CA ALA A 172 -13.72 12.97 -1.48
C ALA A 172 -12.88 13.33 -2.73
N THR A 173 -11.60 13.70 -2.52
CA THR A 173 -10.65 14.00 -3.61
C THR A 173 -10.28 12.72 -4.38
N LEU A 174 -10.12 11.59 -3.70
CA LEU A 174 -9.88 10.31 -4.37
C LEU A 174 -11.01 9.95 -5.33
N PHE A 175 -12.26 10.19 -4.93
CA PHE A 175 -13.44 9.85 -5.74
C PHE A 175 -13.76 10.90 -6.83
N ASP A 176 -12.91 11.90 -7.05
CA ASP A 176 -12.99 12.75 -8.24
C ASP A 176 -12.70 11.92 -9.50
N VAL A 177 -13.71 11.82 -10.37
CA VAL A 177 -13.69 10.93 -11.55
C VAL A 177 -12.52 11.25 -12.50
N ASN A 178 -12.19 12.53 -12.67
CA ASN A 178 -11.12 12.93 -13.57
C ASN A 178 -9.75 12.54 -13.01
N GLN A 179 -9.55 12.75 -11.72
CA GLN A 179 -8.31 12.36 -11.04
C GLN A 179 -8.16 10.83 -10.98
N LEU A 180 -9.24 10.09 -10.69
CA LEU A 180 -9.24 8.64 -10.72
C LEU A 180 -8.84 8.09 -12.09
N ASN A 181 -9.44 8.61 -13.16
CA ASN A 181 -9.11 8.19 -14.51
C ASN A 181 -7.65 8.47 -14.86
N TYR A 182 -7.15 9.65 -14.52
CA TYR A 182 -5.75 10.02 -14.75
C TYR A 182 -4.79 9.09 -13.99
N ARG A 183 -5.02 8.87 -12.70
CA ARG A 183 -4.19 7.99 -11.85
C ARG A 183 -4.25 6.53 -12.34
N ASN A 184 -5.42 6.05 -12.73
CA ASN A 184 -5.57 4.71 -13.29
C ASN A 184 -4.78 4.54 -14.58
N MET A 185 -4.86 5.49 -15.51
CA MET A 185 -4.11 5.43 -16.76
C MET A 185 -2.60 5.49 -16.52
N ALA A 186 -2.15 6.39 -15.65
CA ALA A 186 -0.73 6.50 -15.30
C ALA A 186 -0.19 5.21 -14.69
N SER A 187 -0.92 4.63 -13.73
CA SER A 187 -0.54 3.37 -13.09
C SER A 187 -0.55 2.20 -14.06
N LEU A 188 -1.54 2.12 -14.95
CA LEU A 188 -1.64 1.07 -15.97
C LEU A 188 -0.48 1.13 -16.96
N LEU A 189 -0.15 2.33 -17.45
CA LEU A 189 0.97 2.54 -18.36
C LEU A 189 2.29 2.12 -17.71
N LYS A 190 2.48 2.50 -16.44
CA LYS A 190 3.71 2.15 -15.72
C LYS A 190 3.81 0.64 -15.46
N LEU A 191 2.72 -0.02 -15.11
CA LEU A 191 2.68 -1.48 -14.97
C LEU A 191 3.02 -2.19 -16.29
N LYS A 192 2.52 -1.67 -17.41
CA LYS A 192 2.81 -2.20 -18.73
C LYS A 192 4.28 -2.02 -19.11
N GLU A 193 4.87 -0.87 -18.78
CA GLU A 193 6.30 -0.58 -18.99
C GLU A 193 7.20 -1.52 -18.17
N LEU A 194 6.81 -1.81 -16.92
CA LEU A 194 7.58 -2.64 -16.00
C LEU A 194 7.42 -4.15 -16.22
N GLN A 195 6.45 -4.58 -17.05
CA GLN A 195 6.28 -5.99 -17.42
C GLN A 195 7.23 -6.37 -18.54
N GLY A 196 8.11 -7.32 -18.30
CA GLY A 196 9.04 -7.86 -19.29
C GLY A 196 8.36 -8.63 -20.42
N GLU A 197 9.10 -8.90 -21.48
CA GLU A 197 8.62 -9.69 -22.63
C GLU A 197 8.25 -11.13 -22.22
N ASP A 198 8.92 -11.66 -21.21
CA ASP A 198 8.63 -12.96 -20.62
C ASP A 198 7.35 -13.03 -19.77
N GLY A 199 6.72 -11.86 -19.57
CA GLY A 199 5.50 -11.68 -18.78
C GLY A 199 5.73 -11.44 -17.29
N ALA A 200 6.97 -11.42 -16.84
CA ALA A 200 7.29 -11.14 -15.45
C ALA A 200 7.36 -9.64 -15.14
N TRP A 201 7.07 -9.28 -13.89
CA TRP A 201 7.43 -7.96 -13.35
C TRP A 201 8.73 -8.03 -12.57
N SER A 202 9.54 -7.00 -12.73
CA SER A 202 10.73 -6.75 -11.92
C SER A 202 10.43 -5.80 -10.77
N TRP A 203 11.33 -5.69 -9.79
CA TRP A 203 11.21 -4.69 -8.74
C TRP A 203 11.24 -3.26 -9.28
N LEU A 204 12.21 -2.99 -10.13
CA LEU A 204 12.46 -1.69 -10.73
C LEU A 204 12.67 -1.86 -12.24
N GLY A 205 12.47 -0.78 -13.00
CA GLY A 205 12.76 -0.77 -14.43
C GLY A 205 14.19 -1.21 -14.75
N GLY A 206 14.35 -2.02 -15.80
CA GLY A 206 15.65 -2.53 -16.24
C GLY A 206 16.20 -3.74 -15.46
N MET A 207 15.53 -4.19 -14.40
CA MET A 207 15.88 -5.43 -13.69
C MET A 207 15.26 -6.66 -14.36
N SER A 208 15.82 -7.84 -14.10
CA SER A 208 15.22 -9.11 -14.52
C SER A 208 13.90 -9.37 -13.79
N GLY A 209 12.99 -10.08 -14.46
CA GLY A 209 11.71 -10.50 -13.88
C GLY A 209 11.88 -11.29 -12.58
N ASN A 210 10.98 -11.06 -11.64
CA ASN A 210 11.02 -11.68 -10.32
C ASN A 210 9.72 -12.44 -10.04
N ARG A 211 9.83 -13.70 -9.65
CA ARG A 211 8.68 -14.59 -9.41
C ARG A 211 7.76 -14.06 -8.29
N TYR A 212 8.34 -13.55 -7.20
CA TYR A 212 7.57 -13.00 -6.08
C TYR A 212 6.78 -11.76 -6.50
N VAL A 213 7.46 -10.78 -7.12
CA VAL A 213 6.80 -9.56 -7.62
C VAL A 213 5.69 -9.90 -8.59
N THR A 214 5.96 -10.82 -9.54
CA THR A 214 4.97 -11.26 -10.52
C THR A 214 3.78 -11.95 -9.86
N GLY A 215 4.01 -12.84 -8.89
CA GLY A 215 2.95 -13.49 -8.11
C GLY A 215 2.09 -12.48 -7.38
N TYR A 216 2.72 -11.56 -6.66
CA TYR A 216 2.02 -10.52 -5.90
C TYR A 216 1.13 -9.64 -6.79
N ILE A 217 1.67 -9.11 -7.90
CA ILE A 217 0.91 -8.26 -8.83
C ILE A 217 -0.21 -9.06 -9.50
N THR A 218 0.07 -10.30 -9.93
CA THR A 218 -0.96 -11.19 -10.49
C THR A 218 -2.10 -11.40 -9.50
N GLY A 219 -1.77 -11.58 -8.22
CA GLY A 219 -2.74 -11.71 -7.14
C GLY A 219 -3.64 -10.48 -6.98
N LEU A 220 -3.09 -9.28 -7.06
CA LEU A 220 -3.87 -8.05 -7.06
C LEU A 220 -4.82 -7.98 -8.25
N LEU A 221 -4.33 -8.28 -9.47
CA LEU A 221 -5.15 -8.22 -10.69
C LEU A 221 -6.25 -9.29 -10.71
N VAL A 222 -5.99 -10.49 -10.19
CA VAL A 222 -7.01 -11.54 -10.06
C VAL A 222 -8.11 -11.12 -9.09
N ARG A 223 -7.74 -10.66 -7.89
CA ARG A 223 -8.72 -10.18 -6.90
C ARG A 223 -9.53 -9.01 -7.42
N LEU A 224 -8.88 -8.06 -8.10
CA LEU A 224 -9.56 -6.92 -8.70
C LEU A 224 -10.58 -7.37 -9.76
N SER A 225 -10.21 -8.35 -10.61
CA SER A 225 -11.14 -8.92 -11.59
C SER A 225 -12.38 -9.57 -10.95
N LEU A 226 -12.22 -10.16 -9.77
CA LEU A 226 -13.33 -10.77 -9.03
C LEU A 226 -14.21 -9.71 -8.35
N LEU A 227 -13.59 -8.67 -7.78
CA LEU A 227 -14.30 -7.61 -7.06
C LEU A 227 -15.07 -6.66 -7.99
N THR A 228 -14.60 -6.48 -9.22
CA THR A 228 -15.19 -5.56 -10.19
C THR A 228 -16.04 -6.27 -11.27
N ASP A 229 -16.52 -7.47 -11.00
CA ASP A 229 -17.31 -8.27 -11.94
C ASP A 229 -16.66 -8.42 -13.33
N LYS A 230 -15.32 -8.49 -13.34
CA LYS A 230 -14.48 -8.62 -14.54
C LYS A 230 -14.49 -7.41 -15.49
N ALA A 231 -15.02 -6.28 -15.07
CA ALA A 231 -15.07 -5.04 -15.87
C ALA A 231 -13.71 -4.31 -15.89
N LEU A 232 -12.61 -5.03 -16.19
CA LEU A 232 -11.27 -4.46 -16.32
C LEU A 232 -10.91 -4.22 -17.78
N PRO A 233 -10.04 -3.22 -18.08
CA PRO A 233 -9.51 -3.01 -19.42
C PRO A 233 -8.87 -4.29 -20.01
N GLU A 234 -8.95 -4.44 -21.33
CA GLU A 234 -8.39 -5.59 -22.06
C GLU A 234 -6.88 -5.74 -21.84
N GLU A 235 -6.16 -4.63 -21.74
CA GLU A 235 -4.73 -4.61 -21.44
C GLU A 235 -4.40 -5.31 -20.12
N VAL A 236 -5.26 -5.17 -19.11
CA VAL A 236 -5.09 -5.86 -17.81
C VAL A 236 -5.25 -7.36 -17.96
N ALA A 237 -6.20 -7.79 -18.80
CA ALA A 237 -6.39 -9.21 -19.11
C ALA A 237 -5.16 -9.79 -19.83
N MET A 238 -4.60 -9.06 -20.79
CA MET A 238 -3.38 -9.45 -21.50
C MET A 238 -2.16 -9.53 -20.57
N MET A 239 -1.95 -8.52 -19.72
CA MET A 239 -0.85 -8.51 -18.76
C MET A 239 -0.97 -9.69 -17.78
N LYS A 240 -2.17 -9.96 -17.30
CA LYS A 240 -2.47 -11.09 -16.40
C LYS A 240 -2.19 -12.44 -17.09
N ALA A 241 -2.59 -12.60 -18.34
CA ALA A 241 -2.32 -13.82 -19.09
C ALA A 241 -0.80 -14.07 -19.27
N LYS A 242 -0.04 -13.06 -19.67
CA LYS A 242 1.44 -13.15 -19.76
C LYS A 242 2.08 -13.51 -18.41
N ALA A 243 1.59 -12.92 -17.33
CA ALA A 243 2.09 -13.22 -15.98
C ALA A 243 1.82 -14.67 -15.59
N PHE A 244 0.65 -15.22 -15.89
CA PHE A 244 0.37 -16.64 -15.67
C PHE A 244 1.25 -17.54 -16.52
N ASP A 245 1.55 -17.18 -17.76
CA ASP A 245 2.49 -17.94 -18.60
C ASP A 245 3.89 -18.01 -18.00
N TYR A 246 4.37 -16.87 -17.46
CA TYR A 246 5.63 -16.86 -16.73
C TYR A 246 5.57 -17.70 -15.46
N LEU A 247 4.55 -17.55 -14.62
CA LEU A 247 4.39 -18.30 -13.38
C LEU A 247 4.24 -19.82 -13.64
N ASN A 248 3.56 -20.20 -14.70
CA ASN A 248 3.45 -21.60 -15.14
C ASN A 248 4.83 -22.17 -15.48
N LYS A 249 5.67 -21.42 -16.20
CA LYS A 249 7.04 -21.83 -16.56
C LYS A 249 7.91 -22.00 -15.31
N GLU A 250 7.83 -21.07 -14.38
CA GLU A 250 8.60 -21.12 -13.13
C GLU A 250 8.16 -22.31 -12.25
N ALA A 251 6.85 -22.52 -12.11
CA ALA A 251 6.32 -23.68 -11.39
C ALA A 251 6.74 -25.00 -12.05
N LEU A 252 6.75 -25.07 -13.37
CA LEU A 252 7.22 -26.27 -14.10
C LEU A 252 8.72 -26.52 -13.90
N LYS A 253 9.55 -25.47 -13.86
CA LYS A 253 10.98 -25.59 -13.52
C LYS A 253 11.15 -26.21 -12.13
N GLU A 254 10.43 -25.71 -11.14
CA GLU A 254 10.47 -26.22 -9.78
C GLU A 254 9.99 -27.69 -9.71
N TYR A 255 8.87 -28.02 -10.37
CA TYR A 255 8.39 -29.40 -10.48
C TYR A 255 9.47 -30.32 -11.03
N ARG A 256 10.13 -29.93 -12.12
CA ARG A 256 11.21 -30.76 -12.74
C ARG A 256 12.40 -30.89 -11.79
N ALA A 257 12.77 -29.84 -11.05
CA ALA A 257 13.83 -29.91 -10.06
C ALA A 257 13.50 -30.84 -8.91
N ILE A 258 12.28 -30.78 -8.39
CA ILE A 258 11.79 -31.72 -7.35
C ILE A 258 11.83 -33.17 -7.85
N ARG A 259 11.29 -33.45 -9.04
CA ARG A 259 11.28 -34.80 -9.62
C ARG A 259 12.69 -35.36 -9.85
N LYS A 260 13.64 -34.49 -10.19
CA LYS A 260 15.06 -34.87 -10.32
C LYS A 260 15.67 -35.21 -8.96
N ALA A 261 15.40 -34.40 -7.93
CA ALA A 261 15.88 -34.62 -6.57
C ALA A 261 15.33 -35.95 -6.00
N GLU A 262 14.05 -36.23 -6.21
CA GLU A 262 13.43 -37.49 -5.77
C GLU A 262 14.05 -38.71 -6.43
N LYS A 263 14.35 -38.65 -7.75
CA LYS A 263 15.08 -39.74 -8.44
C LYS A 263 16.46 -39.99 -7.86
N ASN A 264 17.07 -38.98 -7.26
CA ASN A 264 18.36 -39.08 -6.60
C ASN A 264 18.25 -39.45 -5.10
N GLY A 265 17.06 -39.85 -4.65
CA GLY A 265 16.82 -40.33 -3.27
C GLY A 265 16.51 -39.20 -2.25
N THR A 266 16.39 -37.95 -2.69
CA THR A 266 16.02 -36.85 -1.80
C THR A 266 14.50 -36.70 -1.71
N LYS A 267 13.92 -36.97 -0.54
CA LYS A 267 12.48 -36.76 -0.34
C LYS A 267 12.19 -35.28 -0.05
N ILE A 268 11.39 -34.66 -0.88
CA ILE A 268 10.94 -33.28 -0.67
C ILE A 268 9.58 -33.33 0.05
N THR A 269 9.53 -32.77 1.24
CA THR A 269 8.34 -32.78 2.12
C THR A 269 7.58 -31.49 2.18
N VAL A 270 8.18 -30.37 1.73
CA VAL A 270 7.58 -29.04 1.79
C VAL A 270 7.72 -28.35 0.44
N LEU A 271 6.63 -27.77 -0.05
CA LEU A 271 6.63 -26.90 -1.23
C LEU A 271 7.13 -25.50 -0.85
N SER A 272 7.72 -24.80 -1.82
CA SER A 272 8.09 -23.39 -1.62
C SER A 272 6.85 -22.51 -1.48
N ASP A 273 6.97 -21.40 -0.72
CA ASP A 273 5.90 -20.40 -0.58
C ASP A 273 5.46 -19.87 -1.94
N ALA A 274 6.42 -19.67 -2.86
CA ALA A 274 6.13 -19.24 -4.22
C ALA A 274 5.30 -20.24 -5.03
N THR A 275 5.45 -21.53 -4.78
CA THR A 275 4.62 -22.57 -5.40
C THR A 275 3.24 -22.63 -4.76
N MET A 276 3.13 -22.46 -3.44
CA MET A 276 1.84 -22.38 -2.76
C MET A 276 1.04 -21.17 -3.22
N GLU A 277 1.69 -20.00 -3.34
CA GLU A 277 1.07 -18.81 -3.90
C GLU A 277 0.60 -19.02 -5.34
N TYR A 278 1.44 -19.61 -6.19
CA TYR A 278 1.06 -19.96 -7.57
C TYR A 278 -0.18 -20.84 -7.61
N MET A 279 -0.24 -21.88 -6.79
CA MET A 279 -1.40 -22.79 -6.73
C MET A 279 -2.67 -22.05 -6.29
N TYR A 280 -2.54 -21.16 -5.30
CA TYR A 280 -3.63 -20.31 -4.86
C TYR A 280 -4.13 -19.40 -5.99
N LEU A 281 -3.22 -18.75 -6.72
CA LEU A 281 -3.58 -17.83 -7.82
C LEU A 281 -4.24 -18.55 -8.99
N VAL A 282 -3.74 -19.73 -9.37
CA VAL A 282 -4.35 -20.57 -10.42
C VAL A 282 -5.79 -20.97 -10.04
N SER A 283 -5.99 -21.37 -8.78
CA SER A 283 -7.31 -21.75 -8.27
C SER A 283 -8.24 -20.54 -8.19
N LEU A 284 -7.78 -19.42 -7.61
CA LEU A 284 -8.56 -18.20 -7.46
C LEU A 284 -8.95 -17.60 -8.82
N GLY A 285 -8.00 -17.58 -9.75
CA GLY A 285 -8.21 -17.07 -11.11
C GLY A 285 -8.93 -18.03 -12.04
N SER A 286 -9.27 -19.24 -11.58
CA SER A 286 -9.88 -20.31 -12.38
C SER A 286 -9.12 -20.57 -13.68
N VAL A 287 -7.78 -20.58 -13.62
CA VAL A 287 -6.92 -20.74 -14.78
C VAL A 287 -6.93 -22.19 -15.24
N LYS A 288 -7.27 -22.42 -16.50
CA LYS A 288 -7.26 -23.75 -17.10
C LYS A 288 -5.83 -24.12 -17.48
N LEU A 289 -5.29 -25.10 -16.80
CA LEU A 289 -3.97 -25.67 -17.10
C LEU A 289 -4.10 -26.90 -18.01
N SER A 290 -3.11 -27.12 -18.88
CA SER A 290 -3.04 -28.27 -19.77
C SER A 290 -1.63 -28.85 -19.83
N GLY A 291 -1.49 -30.08 -20.34
CA GLY A 291 -0.20 -30.71 -20.60
C GLY A 291 0.68 -30.87 -19.35
N GLU A 292 1.92 -30.42 -19.44
CA GLU A 292 2.90 -30.55 -18.33
C GLU A 292 2.56 -29.62 -17.16
N TYR A 293 1.93 -28.47 -17.40
CA TYR A 293 1.51 -27.56 -16.33
C TYR A 293 0.43 -28.20 -15.45
N ALA A 294 -0.56 -28.87 -16.05
CA ALA A 294 -1.58 -29.61 -15.31
C ALA A 294 -0.98 -30.77 -14.49
N LYS A 295 0.02 -31.48 -15.06
CA LYS A 295 0.74 -32.55 -14.34
C LYS A 295 1.52 -31.97 -13.14
N ALA A 296 2.22 -30.87 -13.32
CA ALA A 296 2.95 -30.20 -12.24
C ALA A 296 2.01 -29.74 -11.12
N PHE A 297 0.90 -29.12 -11.48
CA PHE A 297 -0.11 -28.66 -10.53
C PHE A 297 -0.73 -29.82 -9.73
N GLY A 298 -1.11 -30.92 -10.41
CA GLY A 298 -1.63 -32.10 -9.77
C GLY A 298 -0.63 -32.75 -8.80
N TYR A 299 0.65 -32.77 -9.14
CA TYR A 299 1.71 -33.20 -8.25
C TYR A 299 1.81 -32.31 -6.98
N PHE A 300 1.84 -31.00 -7.15
CA PHE A 300 1.87 -30.06 -6.02
C PHE A 300 0.65 -30.22 -5.11
N LEU A 301 -0.53 -30.45 -5.68
CA LEU A 301 -1.75 -30.69 -4.91
C LEU A 301 -1.62 -31.94 -4.03
N THR A 302 -1.03 -33.00 -4.58
CA THR A 302 -0.76 -34.22 -3.83
C THR A 302 0.22 -33.97 -2.68
N CYS A 303 1.30 -33.19 -2.91
CA CYS A 303 2.25 -32.84 -1.87
C CYS A 303 1.58 -32.04 -0.73
N LEU A 304 0.72 -31.08 -1.05
CA LEU A 304 -0.03 -30.29 -0.06
C LEU A 304 -0.94 -31.15 0.81
N LEU A 305 -1.66 -32.10 0.21
CA LEU A 305 -2.56 -32.99 0.94
C LEU A 305 -1.81 -33.90 1.92
N TYR A 306 -0.59 -34.33 1.58
CA TYR A 306 0.24 -35.18 2.45
C TYR A 306 0.97 -34.38 3.55
N THR A 307 1.16 -33.06 3.39
CA THR A 307 1.89 -32.23 4.35
C THR A 307 0.96 -31.44 5.26
N SER A 308 -0.32 -31.31 4.92
CA SER A 308 -1.32 -30.68 5.77
C SER A 308 -1.72 -31.65 6.90
N PRO A 309 -1.62 -31.24 8.18
CA PRO A 309 -2.10 -32.10 9.28
C PRO A 309 -3.60 -32.32 9.10
N SER A 310 -3.99 -33.59 9.10
CA SER A 310 -5.41 -33.98 9.05
C SER A 310 -6.16 -33.37 10.24
N PRO A 311 -7.40 -32.91 10.07
CA PRO A 311 -8.25 -32.49 11.19
C PRO A 311 -8.45 -33.58 12.26
N ARG A 312 -8.11 -34.85 11.92
CA ARG A 312 -8.15 -35.98 12.86
C ARG A 312 -6.89 -36.13 13.72
N ASP A 313 -5.83 -35.35 13.41
CA ASP A 313 -4.54 -35.42 14.11
C ASP A 313 -4.39 -34.27 15.15
N ARG A 314 -5.51 -33.58 15.45
CA ARG A 314 -5.62 -32.55 16.49
C ARG A 314 -6.44 -33.03 17.68
#